data_97a5c3af5e821de131e48954d43e929d
#
_entry.id   97a5c3af5e821de131e48954d43e929d
#
_cell.length_a   1.000
_cell.length_b   1.000
_cell.length_c   1.000
_cell.angle_alpha   90.00
_cell.angle_beta   90.00
_cell.angle_gamma   90.00
#
_symmetry.space_group_name_H-M   'P 1'
#
loop_
_entity.id
_entity.type
_entity.pdbx_description
1 polymer ?
#
loop_
_entity_poly.entity_id
_entity_poly.type
_entity_poly.pdbx_seq_one_letter_code
_entity_poly.pdbx_strand_id
1 'polypeptide(L)'
;NEEVRLVDVFGGMQDLNHHLIRCVGDPRERFSEDALRILRAVRFSAQLNFPIEPETAQAICELAPNLEHISAERIQTELLKLLTSPHPERIQDAYELGLTKIFLPEWDAMVGVEQNTPHHKSDVANHTLRALKNIKRNKYLRLTMLFHDMGKPSMKTTDENGRDHFEGHSLASEQIAKDIMRRLKFD
;
A
#
# COMPACT_ATOMS: atom_id res chain seq x y z
N ASN A 1 26.72 37.36 -8.41
CA ASN A 1 25.49 36.56 -8.57
C ASN A 1 25.91 35.25 -9.21
N GLU A 2 26.06 34.17 -8.41
CA GLU A 2 26.22 32.83 -8.95
C GLU A 2 24.84 32.40 -9.51
N GLU A 3 24.73 32.25 -10.82
CA GLU A 3 23.56 31.65 -11.46
C GLU A 3 23.52 30.17 -11.09
N VAL A 4 22.55 29.78 -10.25
CA VAL A 4 22.28 28.39 -9.94
C VAL A 4 21.72 27.73 -11.21
N ARG A 5 22.54 26.95 -11.90
CA ARG A 5 22.15 26.22 -13.11
C ARG A 5 21.69 24.81 -12.71
N LEU A 6 20.41 24.49 -13.00
CA LEU A 6 19.89 23.13 -12.87
C LEU A 6 20.51 22.24 -13.96
N VAL A 7 21.09 21.12 -13.56
CA VAL A 7 21.61 20.06 -14.45
C VAL A 7 20.71 18.83 -14.29
N ASP A 8 19.97 18.47 -15.33
CA ASP A 8 19.06 17.32 -15.35
C ASP A 8 19.60 16.25 -16.31
N VAL A 9 20.43 15.35 -15.78
CA VAL A 9 21.10 14.31 -16.56
C VAL A 9 20.17 13.14 -16.90
N PHE A 10 19.09 12.96 -16.11
CA PHE A 10 18.22 11.80 -16.23
C PHE A 10 16.80 12.14 -16.71
N GLY A 11 16.54 13.36 -17.11
CA GLY A 11 15.22 13.79 -17.60
C GLY A 11 14.16 13.92 -16.48
N GLY A 12 14.57 14.11 -15.23
CA GLY A 12 13.66 14.24 -14.09
C GLY A 12 12.68 15.41 -14.21
N MET A 13 13.10 16.52 -14.86
CA MET A 13 12.21 17.65 -15.14
C MET A 13 11.10 17.28 -16.13
N GLN A 14 11.41 16.44 -17.11
CA GLN A 14 10.43 15.94 -18.05
C GLN A 14 9.43 15.02 -17.35
N ASP A 15 9.91 14.09 -16.50
CA ASP A 15 9.05 13.20 -15.71
C ASP A 15 8.15 13.98 -14.74
N LEU A 16 8.66 15.04 -14.11
CA LEU A 16 7.85 15.95 -13.28
C LEU A 16 6.76 16.64 -14.09
N ASN A 17 7.07 17.13 -15.29
CA ASN A 17 6.09 17.78 -16.17
C ASN A 17 5.01 16.78 -16.66
N HIS A 18 5.38 15.52 -16.86
CA HIS A 18 4.46 14.46 -17.25
C HIS A 18 3.75 13.82 -16.05
N HIS A 19 4.03 14.26 -14.81
CA HIS A 19 3.50 13.67 -13.58
C HIS A 19 3.78 12.16 -13.49
N LEU A 20 5.03 11.75 -13.67
CA LEU A 20 5.42 10.34 -13.79
C LEU A 20 6.48 9.95 -12.75
N ILE A 21 6.34 8.77 -12.15
CA ILE A 21 7.36 8.14 -11.30
C ILE A 21 8.13 7.15 -12.14
N ARG A 22 9.39 7.48 -12.44
CA ARG A 22 10.32 6.63 -13.20
C ARG A 22 11.55 6.29 -12.36
N CYS A 23 12.05 5.08 -12.50
CA CYS A 23 13.33 4.69 -11.91
C CYS A 23 14.48 5.37 -12.68
N VAL A 24 15.45 5.91 -11.95
CA VAL A 24 16.66 6.49 -12.53
C VAL A 24 17.59 5.35 -12.94
N GLY A 25 17.96 5.29 -14.23
CA GLY A 25 18.77 4.19 -14.81
C GLY A 25 17.93 2.94 -15.07
N ASP A 26 18.59 1.79 -15.21
CA ASP A 26 17.90 0.51 -15.39
C ASP A 26 17.16 0.10 -14.11
N PRO A 27 15.83 -0.06 -14.14
CA PRO A 27 15.06 -0.37 -12.95
C PRO A 27 15.38 -1.75 -12.37
N ARG A 28 15.75 -2.74 -13.19
CA ARG A 28 16.09 -4.09 -12.72
C ARG A 28 17.41 -4.08 -11.95
N GLU A 29 18.41 -3.38 -12.45
CA GLU A 29 19.68 -3.19 -11.74
C GLU A 29 19.44 -2.45 -10.41
N ARG A 30 18.74 -1.33 -10.45
CA ARG A 30 18.50 -0.48 -9.27
C ARG A 30 17.70 -1.16 -8.18
N PHE A 31 16.69 -1.97 -8.53
CA PHE A 31 15.90 -2.72 -7.57
C PHE A 31 16.63 -3.96 -7.03
N SER A 32 17.54 -4.55 -7.82
CA SER A 32 18.41 -5.62 -7.35
C SER A 32 19.47 -5.14 -6.36
N GLU A 33 19.97 -3.90 -6.49
CA GLU A 33 20.89 -3.29 -5.52
C GLU A 33 20.21 -3.04 -4.16
N ASP A 34 18.98 -2.52 -4.17
CA ASP A 34 18.19 -2.24 -2.96
C ASP A 34 16.69 -2.33 -3.28
N ALA A 35 16.09 -3.46 -2.92
CA ALA A 35 14.67 -3.71 -3.17
C ALA A 35 13.72 -2.73 -2.43
N LEU A 36 14.18 -2.02 -1.38
CA LEU A 36 13.36 -0.98 -0.76
C LEU A 36 12.97 0.13 -1.74
N ARG A 37 13.74 0.35 -2.79
CA ARG A 37 13.42 1.31 -3.85
C ARG A 37 12.07 1.02 -4.51
N ILE A 38 11.65 -0.25 -4.53
CA ILE A 38 10.33 -0.69 -4.98
C ILE A 38 9.21 -0.03 -4.13
N LEU A 39 9.29 -0.17 -2.81
CA LEU A 39 8.30 0.48 -1.91
C LEU A 39 8.39 2.01 -1.96
N ARG A 40 9.58 2.56 -2.17
CA ARG A 40 9.75 4.00 -2.35
C ARG A 40 9.05 4.53 -3.59
N ALA A 41 9.04 3.78 -4.70
CA ALA A 41 8.32 4.17 -5.91
C ALA A 41 6.81 4.30 -5.63
N VAL A 42 6.21 3.30 -4.97
CA VAL A 42 4.78 3.35 -4.58
C VAL A 42 4.52 4.49 -3.58
N ARG A 43 5.40 4.70 -2.61
CA ARG A 43 5.28 5.83 -1.68
C ARG A 43 5.34 7.17 -2.40
N PHE A 44 6.25 7.38 -3.35
CA PHE A 44 6.31 8.62 -4.13
C PHE A 44 5.06 8.80 -4.99
N SER A 45 4.54 7.71 -5.58
CA SER A 45 3.25 7.73 -6.27
C SER A 45 2.13 8.23 -5.36
N ALA A 46 2.09 7.76 -4.10
CA ALA A 46 1.10 8.20 -3.11
C ALA A 46 1.32 9.64 -2.61
N GLN A 47 2.56 10.11 -2.55
CA GLN A 47 2.87 11.48 -2.11
C GLN A 47 2.58 12.54 -3.18
N LEU A 48 2.83 12.22 -4.45
CA LEU A 48 2.74 13.16 -5.58
C LEU A 48 1.48 12.96 -6.42
N ASN A 49 0.75 11.88 -6.23
CA ASN A 49 -0.35 11.43 -7.08
C ASN A 49 0.08 11.20 -8.54
N PHE A 50 1.27 10.69 -8.73
CA PHE A 50 1.83 10.40 -10.06
C PHE A 50 1.78 8.88 -10.31
N PRO A 51 1.36 8.41 -11.49
CA PRO A 51 1.45 7.00 -11.85
C PRO A 51 2.92 6.56 -11.96
N ILE A 52 3.15 5.26 -11.76
CA ILE A 52 4.45 4.64 -11.99
C ILE A 52 4.56 4.33 -13.47
N GLU A 53 5.71 4.66 -14.05
CA GLU A 53 6.02 4.39 -15.45
C GLU A 53 5.97 2.88 -15.75
N PRO A 54 5.44 2.45 -16.92
CA PRO A 54 5.16 1.04 -17.20
C PRO A 54 6.38 0.11 -17.08
N GLU A 55 7.55 0.51 -17.58
CA GLU A 55 8.78 -0.31 -17.48
C GLU A 55 9.26 -0.42 -16.03
N THR A 56 9.18 0.68 -15.27
CA THR A 56 9.44 0.69 -13.83
C THR A 56 8.47 -0.23 -13.09
N ALA A 57 7.17 -0.17 -13.42
CA ALA A 57 6.14 -1.03 -12.81
C ALA A 57 6.38 -2.51 -13.12
N GLN A 58 6.75 -2.84 -14.35
CA GLN A 58 7.08 -4.20 -14.75
C GLN A 58 8.28 -4.74 -13.94
N ALA A 59 9.35 -3.97 -13.81
CA ALA A 59 10.51 -4.35 -13.01
C ALA A 59 10.16 -4.51 -11.51
N ILE A 60 9.25 -3.69 -10.99
CA ILE A 60 8.71 -3.85 -9.64
C ILE A 60 8.04 -5.22 -9.49
N CYS A 61 7.14 -5.61 -10.39
CA CYS A 61 6.47 -6.91 -10.34
C CYS A 61 7.46 -8.07 -10.40
N GLU A 62 8.46 -7.99 -11.27
CA GLU A 62 9.48 -9.02 -11.45
C GLU A 62 10.35 -9.21 -10.20
N LEU A 63 10.70 -8.11 -9.52
CA LEU A 63 11.63 -8.09 -8.39
C LEU A 63 10.94 -7.93 -7.02
N ALA A 64 9.62 -7.94 -6.99
CA ALA A 64 8.84 -7.91 -5.75
C ALA A 64 9.31 -8.92 -4.69
N PRO A 65 9.66 -10.20 -5.03
CA PRO A 65 10.13 -11.17 -4.05
C PRO A 65 11.36 -10.72 -3.26
N ASN A 66 12.21 -9.85 -3.83
CA ASN A 66 13.40 -9.34 -3.14
C ASN A 66 13.07 -8.51 -1.88
N LEU A 67 11.81 -8.09 -1.70
CA LEU A 67 11.36 -7.43 -0.46
C LEU A 67 11.48 -8.34 0.77
N GLU A 68 11.50 -9.66 0.61
CA GLU A 68 11.71 -10.61 1.72
C GLU A 68 13.06 -10.40 2.42
N HIS A 69 14.05 -9.82 1.72
CA HIS A 69 15.38 -9.54 2.25
C HIS A 69 15.50 -8.15 2.91
N ILE A 70 14.45 -7.36 2.89
CA ILE A 70 14.43 -6.02 3.49
C ILE A 70 13.98 -6.11 4.95
N SER A 71 14.67 -5.40 5.84
CA SER A 71 14.29 -5.40 7.25
C SER A 71 12.90 -4.83 7.49
N ALA A 72 12.20 -5.37 8.48
CA ALA A 72 10.84 -4.99 8.82
C ALA A 72 10.72 -3.48 9.14
N GLU A 73 11.71 -2.89 9.79
CA GLU A 73 11.75 -1.47 10.16
C GLU A 73 11.81 -0.57 8.92
N ARG A 74 12.55 -1.00 7.89
CA ARG A 74 12.62 -0.25 6.62
C ARG A 74 11.29 -0.31 5.88
N ILE A 75 10.65 -1.48 5.83
CA ILE A 75 9.30 -1.67 5.25
C ILE A 75 8.28 -0.85 6.01
N GLN A 76 8.24 -0.94 7.34
CA GLN A 76 7.37 -0.16 8.22
C GLN A 76 7.48 1.35 7.93
N THR A 77 8.71 1.85 7.82
CA THR A 77 8.96 3.27 7.55
C THR A 77 8.34 3.73 6.24
N GLU A 78 8.48 2.96 5.16
CA GLU A 78 7.89 3.32 3.86
C GLU A 78 6.37 3.15 3.87
N LEU A 79 5.84 2.12 4.53
CA LEU A 79 4.38 1.92 4.71
C LEU A 79 3.76 3.11 5.47
N LEU A 80 4.36 3.55 6.57
CA LEU A 80 3.86 4.70 7.32
C LEU A 80 3.86 5.98 6.49
N LYS A 81 4.91 6.23 5.70
CA LYS A 81 4.99 7.38 4.81
C LYS A 81 3.93 7.33 3.70
N LEU A 82 3.65 6.13 3.18
CA LEU A 82 2.57 5.90 2.21
C LEU A 82 1.21 6.21 2.85
N LEU A 83 0.91 5.60 3.99
CA LEU A 83 -0.38 5.77 4.69
C LEU A 83 -0.61 7.21 5.12
N THR A 84 0.43 7.94 5.54
CA THR A 84 0.32 9.35 5.93
C THR A 84 0.49 10.33 4.77
N SER A 85 0.55 9.85 3.54
CA SER A 85 0.57 10.67 2.32
C SER A 85 -0.81 11.31 2.04
N PRO A 86 -0.90 12.23 1.06
CA PRO A 86 -2.18 12.73 0.56
C PRO A 86 -3.06 11.65 -0.09
N HIS A 87 -2.45 10.60 -0.65
CA HIS A 87 -3.11 9.53 -1.41
C HIS A 87 -2.83 8.14 -0.84
N PRO A 88 -3.28 7.84 0.42
CA PRO A 88 -3.05 6.54 1.07
C PRO A 88 -3.76 5.40 0.35
N GLU A 89 -4.78 5.70 -0.46
CA GLU A 89 -5.48 4.74 -1.30
C GLU A 89 -4.57 4.05 -2.33
N ARG A 90 -3.38 4.61 -2.60
CA ARG A 90 -2.37 4.00 -3.45
C ARG A 90 -1.66 2.79 -2.83
N ILE A 91 -2.04 2.37 -1.62
CA ILE A 91 -1.73 1.03 -1.14
C ILE A 91 -2.31 -0.04 -2.08
N GLN A 92 -3.37 0.30 -2.81
CA GLN A 92 -3.91 -0.55 -3.88
C GLN A 92 -2.90 -0.77 -5.01
N ASP A 93 -2.10 0.23 -5.36
CA ASP A 93 -1.01 0.06 -6.36
C ASP A 93 0.01 -0.98 -5.86
N ALA A 94 0.33 -1.00 -4.55
CA ALA A 94 1.19 -2.03 -3.97
C ALA A 94 0.59 -3.43 -4.10
N TYR A 95 -0.72 -3.57 -3.95
CA TYR A 95 -1.42 -4.83 -4.18
C TYR A 95 -1.34 -5.27 -5.66
N GLU A 96 -1.68 -4.38 -6.58
CA GLU A 96 -1.68 -4.65 -8.02
C GLU A 96 -0.29 -5.02 -8.54
N LEU A 97 0.76 -4.47 -7.95
CA LEU A 97 2.16 -4.80 -8.23
C LEU A 97 2.66 -6.05 -7.49
N GLY A 98 1.80 -6.70 -6.70
CA GLY A 98 2.11 -7.94 -5.99
C GLY A 98 3.03 -7.77 -4.78
N LEU A 99 3.12 -6.57 -4.22
CA LEU A 99 4.01 -6.27 -3.09
C LEU A 99 3.38 -6.63 -1.74
N THR A 100 2.07 -6.39 -1.58
CA THR A 100 1.36 -6.62 -0.31
C THR A 100 1.43 -8.06 0.15
N LYS A 101 1.37 -9.02 -0.76
CA LYS A 101 1.50 -10.46 -0.44
C LYS A 101 2.79 -10.80 0.33
N ILE A 102 3.81 -9.94 0.27
CA ILE A 102 5.12 -10.18 0.90
C ILE A 102 5.15 -9.57 2.30
N PHE A 103 4.68 -8.34 2.47
CA PHE A 103 4.77 -7.65 3.76
C PHE A 103 3.44 -7.45 4.48
N LEU A 104 2.30 -7.54 3.76
CA LEU A 104 0.94 -7.30 4.30
C LEU A 104 -0.10 -8.23 3.62
N PRO A 105 0.07 -9.57 3.65
CA PRO A 105 -0.84 -10.51 2.98
C PRO A 105 -2.28 -10.45 3.50
N GLU A 106 -2.49 -9.89 4.68
CA GLU A 106 -3.82 -9.65 5.25
C GLU A 106 -4.62 -8.62 4.43
N TRP A 107 -3.94 -7.71 3.73
CA TRP A 107 -4.57 -6.81 2.75
C TRP A 107 -5.14 -7.60 1.57
N ASP A 108 -4.35 -8.52 1.01
CA ASP A 108 -4.76 -9.36 -0.11
C ASP A 108 -6.00 -10.18 0.23
N ALA A 109 -6.11 -10.65 1.48
CA ALA A 109 -7.26 -11.39 1.96
C ALA A 109 -8.57 -10.57 1.98
N MET A 110 -8.49 -9.22 2.04
CA MET A 110 -9.68 -8.35 2.01
C MET A 110 -10.19 -8.04 0.62
N VAL A 111 -9.32 -8.15 -0.40
CA VAL A 111 -9.67 -7.80 -1.78
C VAL A 111 -10.69 -8.80 -2.34
N GLY A 112 -11.78 -8.28 -2.91
CA GLY A 112 -12.85 -9.10 -3.47
C GLY A 112 -13.79 -9.74 -2.43
N VAL A 113 -13.59 -9.51 -1.13
CA VAL A 113 -14.53 -9.98 -0.10
C VAL A 113 -15.76 -9.08 -0.09
N GLU A 114 -16.80 -9.53 -0.76
CA GLU A 114 -18.08 -8.81 -0.85
C GLU A 114 -18.75 -8.70 0.53
N GLN A 115 -19.49 -7.60 0.71
CA GLN A 115 -20.28 -7.32 1.90
C GLN A 115 -21.75 -7.13 1.47
N ASN A 116 -22.48 -8.24 1.30
CA ASN A 116 -23.92 -8.21 0.97
C ASN A 116 -24.75 -7.77 2.17
N THR A 117 -24.58 -6.50 2.56
CA THR A 117 -25.36 -5.88 3.63
C THR A 117 -26.06 -4.62 3.13
N PRO A 118 -27.17 -4.17 3.74
CA PRO A 118 -27.87 -2.97 3.32
C PRO A 118 -26.99 -1.69 3.36
N HIS A 119 -25.91 -1.72 4.13
CA HIS A 119 -25.05 -0.57 4.40
C HIS A 119 -23.74 -0.55 3.58
N HIS A 120 -23.36 -1.67 2.96
CA HIS A 120 -22.10 -1.80 2.23
C HIS A 120 -22.32 -2.36 0.83
N LYS A 121 -22.00 -1.55 -0.18
CA LYS A 121 -22.08 -1.91 -1.61
C LYS A 121 -20.71 -2.19 -2.24
N SER A 122 -19.65 -2.25 -1.45
CA SER A 122 -18.27 -2.48 -1.90
C SER A 122 -17.64 -3.59 -1.08
N ASP A 123 -16.63 -4.23 -1.65
CA ASP A 123 -15.80 -5.18 -0.91
C ASP A 123 -15.07 -4.53 0.27
N VAL A 124 -14.50 -5.35 1.15
CA VAL A 124 -13.83 -4.91 2.38
C VAL A 124 -12.64 -4.02 2.09
N ALA A 125 -11.82 -4.35 1.07
CA ALA A 125 -10.66 -3.54 0.70
C ALA A 125 -11.08 -2.16 0.19
N ASN A 126 -12.05 -2.07 -0.73
CA ASN A 126 -12.57 -0.80 -1.24
C ASN A 126 -13.23 0.05 -0.17
N HIS A 127 -13.89 -0.58 0.82
CA HIS A 127 -14.37 0.13 2.01
C HIS A 127 -13.21 0.77 2.78
N THR A 128 -12.16 0.01 3.05
CA THR A 128 -10.96 0.46 3.76
C THR A 128 -10.22 1.57 3.01
N LEU A 129 -10.08 1.49 1.68
CA LEU A 129 -9.47 2.55 0.85
C LEU A 129 -10.22 3.88 1.02
N ARG A 130 -11.56 3.85 1.02
CA ARG A 130 -12.37 5.05 1.23
C ARG A 130 -12.21 5.60 2.65
N ALA A 131 -12.17 4.74 3.67
CA ALA A 131 -11.93 5.15 5.05
C ALA A 131 -10.55 5.79 5.21
N LEU A 132 -9.51 5.21 4.63
CA LEU A 132 -8.16 5.77 4.61
C LEU A 132 -8.12 7.15 3.96
N LYS A 133 -8.78 7.35 2.84
CA LYS A 133 -8.82 8.63 2.13
C LYS A 133 -9.48 9.74 2.96
N ASN A 134 -10.53 9.41 3.69
CA ASN A 134 -11.37 10.38 4.40
C ASN A 134 -10.92 10.68 5.84
N ILE A 135 -10.07 9.83 6.45
CA ILE A 135 -9.56 10.08 7.80
C ILE A 135 -8.39 11.08 7.79
N LYS A 136 -8.23 11.81 8.90
CA LYS A 136 -7.10 12.76 9.07
C LYS A 136 -5.75 12.07 8.86
N ARG A 137 -4.78 12.84 8.33
CA ARG A 137 -3.40 12.41 8.12
C ARG A 137 -2.64 12.30 9.44
N ASN A 138 -2.98 11.28 10.22
CA ASN A 138 -2.35 10.95 11.49
C ASN A 138 -1.99 9.46 11.47
N LYS A 139 -0.78 9.10 11.89
CA LYS A 139 -0.28 7.72 11.80
C LYS A 139 -1.19 6.72 12.52
N TYR A 140 -1.68 7.06 13.71
CA TYR A 140 -2.53 6.18 14.50
C TYR A 140 -3.89 5.97 13.84
N LEU A 141 -4.54 7.05 13.40
CA LEU A 141 -5.83 6.97 12.72
C LEU A 141 -5.73 6.19 11.39
N ARG A 142 -4.65 6.41 10.62
CA ARG A 142 -4.42 5.70 9.36
C ARG A 142 -4.17 4.21 9.58
N LEU A 143 -3.38 3.84 10.58
CA LEU A 143 -3.18 2.44 10.96
C LEU A 143 -4.47 1.80 11.48
N THR A 144 -5.23 2.50 12.32
CA THR A 144 -6.54 2.01 12.77
C THR A 144 -7.45 1.73 11.58
N MET A 145 -7.54 2.66 10.61
CA MET A 145 -8.37 2.44 9.42
C MET A 145 -7.84 1.32 8.53
N LEU A 146 -6.52 1.14 8.44
CA LEU A 146 -5.95 0.02 7.69
C LEU A 146 -6.35 -1.33 8.28
N PHE A 147 -6.34 -1.45 9.61
CA PHE A 147 -6.49 -2.73 10.31
C PHE A 147 -7.93 -3.07 10.72
N HIS A 148 -8.86 -2.08 10.78
CA HIS A 148 -10.16 -2.25 11.45
C HIS A 148 -11.02 -3.39 10.92
N ASP A 149 -10.92 -3.71 9.64
CA ASP A 149 -11.73 -4.71 8.95
C ASP A 149 -10.93 -5.94 8.45
N MET A 150 -9.65 -6.07 8.81
CA MET A 150 -8.81 -7.20 8.38
C MET A 150 -9.30 -8.56 8.91
N GLY A 151 -10.12 -8.57 9.96
CA GLY A 151 -10.75 -9.78 10.46
C GLY A 151 -12.00 -10.23 9.70
N LYS A 152 -12.59 -9.39 8.85
CA LYS A 152 -13.83 -9.72 8.13
C LYS A 152 -13.71 -10.95 7.24
N PRO A 153 -12.64 -11.13 6.45
CA PRO A 153 -12.52 -12.29 5.58
C PRO A 153 -12.66 -13.63 6.32
N SER A 154 -12.06 -13.76 7.50
CA SER A 154 -12.10 -15.00 8.31
C SER A 154 -13.41 -15.19 9.09
N MET A 155 -14.19 -14.12 9.28
CA MET A 155 -15.43 -14.13 10.07
C MET A 155 -16.69 -14.06 9.21
N LYS A 156 -16.54 -14.09 7.87
CA LYS A 156 -17.67 -14.00 6.95
C LYS A 156 -18.55 -15.25 7.04
N THR A 157 -19.84 -15.04 7.27
CA THR A 157 -20.89 -16.05 7.12
C THR A 157 -22.04 -15.44 6.29
N THR A 158 -22.77 -16.29 5.56
CA THR A 158 -23.91 -15.85 4.74
C THR A 158 -25.15 -16.57 5.21
N ASP A 159 -26.22 -15.86 5.50
CA ASP A 159 -27.49 -16.44 5.94
C ASP A 159 -28.33 -16.99 4.76
N GLU A 160 -29.47 -17.61 5.07
CA GLU A 160 -30.39 -18.21 4.08
C GLU A 160 -30.95 -17.20 3.08
N ASN A 161 -30.93 -15.90 3.41
CA ASN A 161 -31.38 -14.82 2.55
C ASN A 161 -30.25 -14.21 1.70
N GLY A 162 -29.05 -14.80 1.73
CA GLY A 162 -27.86 -14.30 1.01
C GLY A 162 -27.23 -13.07 1.64
N ARG A 163 -27.55 -12.75 2.90
CA ARG A 163 -26.98 -11.61 3.62
C ARG A 163 -25.72 -12.02 4.37
N ASP A 164 -24.67 -11.23 4.22
CA ASP A 164 -23.40 -11.45 4.88
C ASP A 164 -23.40 -10.90 6.32
N HIS A 165 -22.77 -11.67 7.22
CA HIS A 165 -22.53 -11.35 8.61
C HIS A 165 -21.03 -11.50 8.92
N PHE A 166 -20.52 -10.72 9.87
CA PHE A 166 -19.10 -10.66 10.23
C PHE A 166 -18.94 -10.62 11.76
N GLU A 167 -19.70 -11.49 12.46
CA GLU A 167 -19.66 -11.53 13.92
C GLU A 167 -18.25 -11.86 14.44
N GLY A 168 -17.78 -11.05 15.41
CA GLY A 168 -16.45 -11.22 16.00
C GLY A 168 -15.29 -10.66 15.17
N HIS A 169 -15.55 -10.06 13.99
CA HIS A 169 -14.46 -9.51 13.14
C HIS A 169 -13.61 -8.45 13.86
N SER A 170 -14.16 -7.71 14.81
CA SER A 170 -13.42 -6.68 15.55
C SER A 170 -12.31 -7.30 16.40
N LEU A 171 -12.58 -8.42 17.09
CA LEU A 171 -11.58 -9.16 17.89
C LEU A 171 -10.55 -9.84 16.96
N ALA A 172 -11.01 -10.39 15.84
CA ALA A 172 -10.11 -10.96 14.84
C ALA A 172 -9.19 -9.88 14.24
N SER A 173 -9.73 -8.69 13.91
CA SER A 173 -8.96 -7.55 13.43
C SER A 173 -7.93 -7.06 14.46
N GLU A 174 -8.29 -7.01 15.73
CA GLU A 174 -7.37 -6.65 16.82
C GLU A 174 -6.19 -7.63 16.89
N GLN A 175 -6.44 -8.94 16.82
CA GLN A 175 -5.37 -9.93 16.85
C GLN A 175 -4.47 -9.83 15.62
N ILE A 176 -5.05 -9.70 14.43
CA ILE A 176 -4.32 -9.49 13.18
C ILE A 176 -3.46 -8.23 13.24
N ALA A 177 -4.01 -7.12 13.73
CA ALA A 177 -3.26 -5.87 13.89
C ALA A 177 -2.05 -6.04 14.82
N LYS A 178 -2.22 -6.72 15.97
CA LYS A 178 -1.11 -7.03 16.90
C LYS A 178 -0.01 -7.84 16.21
N ASP A 179 -0.37 -8.83 15.41
CA ASP A 179 0.59 -9.69 14.71
C ASP A 179 1.33 -8.94 13.61
N ILE A 180 0.63 -8.10 12.84
CA ILE A 180 1.24 -7.21 11.84
C ILE A 180 2.19 -6.22 12.51
N MET A 181 1.74 -5.55 13.58
CA MET A 181 2.56 -4.58 14.29
C MET A 181 3.82 -5.21 14.85
N ARG A 182 3.74 -6.41 15.42
CA ARG A 182 4.90 -7.16 15.90
C ARG A 182 5.82 -7.59 14.74
N ARG A 183 5.26 -8.12 13.64
CA ARG A 183 6.01 -8.55 12.45
C ARG A 183 6.75 -7.40 11.79
N LEU A 184 6.10 -6.25 11.66
CA LEU A 184 6.68 -5.05 11.04
C LEU A 184 7.40 -4.12 12.04
N LYS A 185 7.60 -4.56 13.30
CA LYS A 185 8.36 -3.82 14.31
C LYS A 185 7.80 -2.42 14.61
N PHE A 186 6.47 -2.29 14.68
CA PHE A 186 5.86 -1.09 15.23
C PHE A 186 6.07 -1.04 16.74
N ASP A 187 6.38 0.15 17.26
CA ASP A 187 6.49 0.43 18.71
C ASP A 187 5.10 0.68 19.31
#